data_f47986d140e600b8ef41ba785d910563
#
_entry.id   f47986d140e600b8ef41ba785d910563
#
_cell.length_a   1.000
_cell.length_b   1.000
_cell.length_c   1.000
_cell.angle_alpha   90.00
_cell.angle_beta   90.00
_cell.angle_gamma   90.00
#
_symmetry.space_group_name_H-M   'P 1'
#
loop_
_entity.id
_entity.type
_entity.pdbx_description
1 polymer ?
#
loop_
_entity_poly.entity_id
_entity_poly.type
_entity_poly.pdbx_seq_one_letter_code
_entity_poly.pdbx_strand_id
1 'polypeptide(L)'
;PFPSVELSLSAENTLIVKAPLICDDVLQTNDIACLCSDGGFTIAGRKDNVINSGGIKIQAEEMENRLQPFIPVPFAVTAVPDPRLGQALTLLIAGKPDIKELENKLQAVLETYYRPKHIFITELIPQTENGKIDRTGCRILAQQMNRLHPLMFAGTGSDVGKSIISAAFCRIFKQDGYRPAPFKAQNMALNSYATPEGLEIGRAQAVQAE
;
A
#
# COMPACT_ATOMS: atom_id res chain seq x y z
N PRO A 1 30.09 17.52 13.69
CA PRO A 1 30.55 17.95 12.37
C PRO A 1 32.01 18.38 12.42
N PHE A 2 32.72 18.36 11.29
CA PHE A 2 34.05 18.90 11.19
C PHE A 2 34.01 20.41 11.45
N PRO A 3 35.04 21.02 12.07
CA PRO A 3 35.01 22.43 12.50
C PRO A 3 34.72 23.47 11.41
N SER A 4 34.83 23.09 10.14
CA SER A 4 34.60 23.96 9.00
C SER A 4 33.26 23.70 8.27
N VAL A 5 32.38 22.84 8.83
CA VAL A 5 31.12 22.50 8.20
C VAL A 5 29.97 23.14 8.98
N GLU A 6 29.21 23.97 8.28
CA GLU A 6 27.99 24.60 8.79
C GLU A 6 26.78 23.79 8.31
N LEU A 7 25.89 23.43 9.25
CA LEU A 7 24.66 22.73 8.98
C LEU A 7 23.46 23.64 9.27
N SER A 8 22.51 23.67 8.37
CA SER A 8 21.26 24.42 8.55
C SER A 8 20.09 23.65 7.89
N LEU A 9 18.86 24.10 8.15
CA LEU A 9 17.67 23.51 7.56
C LEU A 9 17.01 24.51 6.60
N SER A 10 16.46 24.01 5.52
CA SER A 10 15.58 24.77 4.64
C SER A 10 14.21 25.01 5.31
N ALA A 11 13.37 25.83 4.66
CA ALA A 11 11.97 26.02 5.07
C ALA A 11 11.14 24.70 5.10
N GLU A 12 11.60 23.68 4.42
CA GLU A 12 10.97 22.35 4.36
C GLU A 12 11.68 21.30 5.23
N ASN A 13 12.55 21.74 6.15
CA ASN A 13 13.38 20.92 7.03
C ASN A 13 14.36 19.99 6.29
N THR A 14 14.74 20.31 5.06
CA THR A 14 15.80 19.57 4.38
C THR A 14 17.16 20.07 4.81
N LEU A 15 18.14 19.15 4.93
CA LEU A 15 19.49 19.47 5.37
C LEU A 15 20.22 20.29 4.32
N ILE A 16 20.81 21.39 4.76
CA ILE A 16 21.70 22.25 3.97
C ILE A 16 23.09 22.12 4.60
N VAL A 17 24.08 21.82 3.76
CA VAL A 17 25.47 21.65 4.15
C VAL A 17 26.32 22.71 3.46
N LYS A 18 27.07 23.50 4.21
CA LYS A 18 28.06 24.45 3.72
C LYS A 18 29.43 24.07 4.27
N ALA A 19 30.35 23.76 3.38
CA ALA A 19 31.68 23.23 3.71
C ALA A 19 32.75 23.90 2.85
N PRO A 20 33.09 25.21 3.09
CA PRO A 20 33.91 25.99 2.17
C PRO A 20 35.37 25.51 2.03
N LEU A 21 35.84 24.62 2.91
CA LEU A 21 37.14 23.98 2.75
C LEU A 21 37.10 22.73 1.81
N ILE A 22 35.88 22.28 1.43
CA ILE A 22 35.69 21.09 0.59
C ILE A 22 35.06 21.47 -0.75
N CYS A 23 34.08 22.36 -0.72
CA CYS A 23 33.35 22.84 -1.89
C CYS A 23 32.82 24.25 -1.62
N ASP A 24 32.97 25.14 -2.61
CA ASP A 24 32.46 26.51 -2.51
C ASP A 24 30.93 26.58 -2.61
N ASP A 25 30.31 25.55 -3.18
CA ASP A 25 28.86 25.47 -3.33
C ASP A 25 28.17 25.05 -2.01
N VAL A 26 26.98 25.61 -1.79
CA VAL A 26 26.08 25.18 -0.72
C VAL A 26 25.28 23.99 -1.19
N LEU A 27 25.47 22.84 -0.56
CA LEU A 27 24.73 21.62 -0.88
C LEU A 27 23.37 21.61 -0.16
N GLN A 28 22.29 21.75 -0.90
CA GLN A 28 20.94 21.49 -0.41
C GLN A 28 20.55 20.05 -0.73
N THR A 29 20.33 19.24 0.31
CA THR A 29 19.94 17.85 0.14
C THR A 29 18.42 17.69 0.10
N ASN A 30 17.92 16.50 -0.29
CA ASN A 30 16.53 16.11 -0.13
C ASN A 30 16.28 15.33 1.18
N ASP A 31 17.27 15.29 2.09
CA ASP A 31 17.16 14.58 3.34
C ASP A 31 16.50 15.47 4.39
N ILE A 32 15.38 15.03 4.94
CA ILE A 32 14.70 15.71 6.06
C ILE A 32 15.50 15.44 7.32
N ALA A 33 15.92 16.50 7.99
CA ALA A 33 16.78 16.39 9.17
C ALA A 33 16.24 17.20 10.35
N CYS A 34 16.68 16.81 11.55
CA CYS A 34 16.55 17.57 12.77
C CYS A 34 17.94 17.88 13.30
N LEU A 35 18.23 19.15 13.60
CA LEU A 35 19.48 19.55 14.23
C LEU A 35 19.37 19.33 15.75
N CYS A 36 20.39 18.73 16.33
CA CYS A 36 20.50 18.49 17.75
C CYS A 36 21.22 19.64 18.45
N SER A 37 20.94 19.84 19.74
CA SER A 37 21.57 20.88 20.55
C SER A 37 23.09 20.72 20.78
N ASP A 38 23.59 19.50 20.55
CA ASP A 38 25.02 19.15 20.63
C ASP A 38 25.78 19.43 19.31
N GLY A 39 25.11 20.03 18.31
CA GLY A 39 25.67 20.32 17.00
C GLY A 39 25.62 19.12 16.04
N GLY A 40 25.01 17.99 16.45
CA GLY A 40 24.72 16.85 15.60
C GLY A 40 23.43 17.04 14.80
N PHE A 41 23.10 16.05 13.98
CA PHE A 41 21.80 15.99 13.28
C PHE A 41 21.34 14.55 13.17
N THR A 42 20.02 14.37 13.03
CA THR A 42 19.40 13.10 12.71
C THR A 42 18.64 13.24 11.40
N ILE A 43 18.69 12.20 10.56
CA ILE A 43 17.91 12.14 9.30
C ILE A 43 16.65 11.34 9.58
N ALA A 44 15.50 11.97 9.36
CA ALA A 44 14.19 11.34 9.49
C ALA A 44 13.80 10.56 8.22
N GLY A 45 14.35 10.95 7.05
CA GLY A 45 14.11 10.33 5.77
C GLY A 45 14.31 11.32 4.62
N ARG A 46 13.73 11.02 3.45
CA ARG A 46 13.85 11.89 2.28
C ARG A 46 12.53 12.58 1.96
N LYS A 47 12.61 13.84 1.52
CA LYS A 47 11.46 14.62 1.05
C LYS A 47 10.65 13.88 -0.03
N ASP A 48 11.36 13.19 -0.93
CA ASP A 48 10.77 12.44 -2.04
C ASP A 48 9.94 11.22 -1.61
N ASN A 49 10.16 10.74 -0.36
CA ASN A 49 9.53 9.55 0.19
C ASN A 49 8.38 9.87 1.17
N VAL A 50 7.97 11.14 1.24
CA VAL A 50 6.80 11.54 2.04
C VAL A 50 5.52 11.11 1.33
N ILE A 51 4.70 10.36 2.03
CA ILE A 51 3.37 9.93 1.60
C ILE A 51 2.35 10.92 2.18
N ASN A 52 1.53 11.52 1.33
CA ASN A 52 0.46 12.41 1.77
C ASN A 52 -0.88 11.67 1.73
N SER A 53 -1.30 11.14 2.86
CA SER A 53 -2.54 10.36 2.99
C SER A 53 -3.59 11.18 3.72
N GLY A 54 -4.57 11.69 2.99
CA GLY A 54 -5.66 12.49 3.57
C GLY A 54 -5.19 13.76 4.29
N GLY A 55 -4.12 14.40 3.80
CA GLY A 55 -3.51 15.59 4.40
C GLY A 55 -2.46 15.30 5.47
N ILE A 56 -2.29 14.04 5.88
CA ILE A 56 -1.26 13.62 6.83
C ILE A 56 0.01 13.26 6.07
N LYS A 57 1.11 13.90 6.41
CA LYS A 57 2.45 13.59 5.86
C LYS A 57 3.08 12.45 6.64
N ILE A 58 3.31 11.34 5.99
CA ILE A 58 3.89 10.13 6.58
C ILE A 58 5.25 9.90 5.92
N GLN A 59 6.30 9.87 6.73
CA GLN A 59 7.64 9.53 6.26
C GLN A 59 7.77 8.01 6.13
N ALA A 60 8.07 7.52 4.92
CA ALA A 60 8.12 6.08 4.67
C ALA A 60 9.16 5.36 5.52
N GLU A 61 10.36 5.94 5.67
CA GLU A 61 11.46 5.39 6.47
C GLU A 61 11.12 5.34 7.97
N GLU A 62 10.49 6.40 8.50
CA GLU A 62 10.05 6.42 9.89
C GLU A 62 9.01 5.34 10.16
N MET A 63 8.06 5.18 9.22
CA MET A 63 7.04 4.15 9.32
C MET A 63 7.66 2.75 9.25
N GLU A 64 8.64 2.52 8.37
CA GLU A 64 9.37 1.25 8.30
C GLU A 64 10.08 0.94 9.62
N ASN A 65 10.77 1.93 10.21
CA ASN A 65 11.42 1.76 11.51
C ASN A 65 10.41 1.39 12.63
N ARG A 66 9.22 1.99 12.62
CA ARG A 66 8.15 1.65 13.58
C ARG A 66 7.59 0.25 13.38
N LEU A 67 7.54 -0.23 12.14
CA LEU A 67 6.99 -1.54 11.78
C LEU A 67 8.00 -2.69 11.90
N GLN A 68 9.29 -2.38 11.84
CA GLN A 68 10.37 -3.37 11.87
C GLN A 68 10.25 -4.40 13.01
N PRO A 69 9.86 -4.04 14.25
CA PRO A 69 9.71 -5.02 15.33
C PRO A 69 8.58 -6.02 15.13
N PHE A 70 7.60 -5.71 14.27
CA PHE A 70 6.38 -6.50 14.06
C PHE A 70 6.40 -7.32 12.79
N ILE A 71 7.30 -7.01 11.85
CA ILE A 71 7.38 -7.64 10.54
C ILE A 71 8.78 -8.27 10.37
N PRO A 72 8.91 -9.59 10.63
CA PRO A 72 10.21 -10.26 10.63
C PRO A 72 10.74 -10.63 9.23
N VAL A 73 10.05 -10.22 8.18
CA VAL A 73 10.41 -10.46 6.77
C VAL A 73 10.67 -9.15 6.05
N PRO A 74 11.36 -9.16 4.90
CA PRO A 74 11.57 -7.94 4.12
C PRO A 74 10.24 -7.27 3.74
N PHE A 75 10.15 -5.98 3.95
CA PHE A 75 8.98 -5.19 3.60
C PHE A 75 9.37 -3.76 3.20
N ALA A 76 8.46 -3.06 2.57
CA ALA A 76 8.60 -1.65 2.22
C ALA A 76 7.27 -0.91 2.40
N VAL A 77 7.36 0.32 2.87
CA VAL A 77 6.23 1.26 2.94
C VAL A 77 6.21 2.09 1.67
N THR A 78 5.05 2.15 1.02
CA THR A 78 4.83 2.91 -0.22
C THR A 78 3.39 3.46 -0.25
N ALA A 79 2.99 4.03 -1.37
CA ALA A 79 1.62 4.52 -1.54
C ALA A 79 1.08 4.18 -2.93
N VAL A 80 -0.23 4.01 -2.98
CA VAL A 80 -0.99 3.92 -4.23
C VAL A 80 -1.99 5.09 -4.31
N PRO A 81 -2.39 5.53 -5.52
CA PRO A 81 -3.42 6.54 -5.67
C PRO A 81 -4.74 6.11 -5.01
N ASP A 82 -5.37 7.02 -4.29
CA ASP A 82 -6.68 6.81 -3.66
C ASP A 82 -7.59 8.02 -3.94
N PRO A 83 -8.83 7.83 -4.41
CA PRO A 83 -9.73 8.92 -4.77
C PRO A 83 -10.11 9.85 -3.61
N ARG A 84 -10.07 9.36 -2.36
CA ARG A 84 -10.47 10.11 -1.17
C ARG A 84 -9.28 10.72 -0.43
N LEU A 85 -8.18 9.97 -0.37
CA LEU A 85 -7.01 10.34 0.42
C LEU A 85 -5.90 10.98 -0.43
N GLY A 86 -6.06 11.01 -1.77
CA GLY A 86 -4.97 11.33 -2.71
C GLY A 86 -3.98 10.17 -2.81
N GLN A 87 -3.40 9.77 -1.69
CA GLN A 87 -2.52 8.60 -1.57
C GLN A 87 -2.98 7.71 -0.41
N ALA A 88 -3.07 6.41 -0.64
CA ALA A 88 -3.31 5.42 0.41
C ALA A 88 -1.97 4.79 0.84
N LEU A 89 -1.69 4.86 2.15
CA LEU A 89 -0.55 4.16 2.74
C LEU A 89 -0.65 2.68 2.44
N THR A 90 0.41 2.11 1.89
CA THR A 90 0.45 0.74 1.38
C THR A 90 1.71 0.03 1.88
N LEU A 91 1.56 -1.20 2.29
CA LEU A 91 2.64 -2.06 2.74
C LEU A 91 2.88 -3.16 1.71
N LEU A 92 4.11 -3.27 1.24
CA LEU A 92 4.60 -4.40 0.46
C LEU A 92 5.36 -5.34 1.38
N ILE A 93 5.05 -6.63 1.36
CA ILE A 93 5.70 -7.64 2.22
C ILE A 93 6.18 -8.79 1.36
N ALA A 94 7.44 -9.17 1.52
CA ALA A 94 7.98 -10.34 0.82
C ALA A 94 7.67 -11.63 1.59
N GLY A 95 7.36 -12.71 0.86
CA GLY A 95 7.14 -14.04 1.44
C GLY A 95 5.66 -14.35 1.69
N LYS A 96 5.37 -15.11 2.74
CA LYS A 96 4.03 -15.62 3.06
C LYS A 96 3.69 -15.37 4.54
N PRO A 97 3.56 -14.09 4.98
CA PRO A 97 3.15 -13.79 6.34
C PRO A 97 1.67 -14.17 6.58
N ASP A 98 1.31 -14.43 7.83
CA ASP A 98 -0.10 -14.49 8.22
C ASP A 98 -0.66 -13.06 8.23
N ILE A 99 -1.46 -12.74 7.20
CA ILE A 99 -2.02 -11.39 7.03
C ILE A 99 -2.98 -11.03 8.15
N LYS A 100 -3.81 -11.98 8.63
CA LYS A 100 -4.79 -11.69 9.67
C LYS A 100 -4.10 -11.38 11.00
N GLU A 101 -3.09 -12.15 11.35
CA GLU A 101 -2.29 -11.89 12.54
C GLU A 101 -1.58 -10.54 12.45
N LEU A 102 -1.00 -10.24 11.28
CA LEU A 102 -0.34 -8.97 11.03
C LEU A 102 -1.31 -7.78 11.12
N GLU A 103 -2.45 -7.84 10.44
CA GLU A 103 -3.49 -6.79 10.52
C GLU A 103 -3.91 -6.53 11.97
N ASN A 104 -4.14 -7.57 12.77
CA ASN A 104 -4.49 -7.43 14.18
C ASN A 104 -3.38 -6.74 14.98
N LYS A 105 -2.12 -7.10 14.75
CA LYS A 105 -0.96 -6.45 15.40
C LYS A 105 -0.86 -4.98 15.00
N LEU A 106 -0.98 -4.68 13.71
CA LEU A 106 -0.93 -3.30 13.22
C LEU A 106 -2.08 -2.44 13.74
N GLN A 107 -3.28 -3.02 13.88
CA GLN A 107 -4.42 -2.32 14.48
C GLN A 107 -4.20 -1.99 15.96
N ALA A 108 -3.50 -2.83 16.70
CA ALA A 108 -3.21 -2.62 18.12
C ALA A 108 -2.13 -1.54 18.35
N VAL A 109 -1.17 -1.41 17.43
CA VAL A 109 0.04 -0.58 17.61
C VAL A 109 -0.06 0.77 16.91
N LEU A 110 -0.78 0.83 15.77
CA LEU A 110 -0.86 2.04 14.96
C LEU A 110 -2.16 2.79 15.18
N GLU A 111 -2.04 4.10 15.28
CA GLU A 111 -3.19 4.99 15.20
C GLU A 111 -3.88 4.85 13.83
N THR A 112 -5.18 5.11 13.79
CA THR A 112 -6.02 4.88 12.60
C THR A 112 -5.45 5.48 11.31
N TYR A 113 -4.85 6.67 11.39
CA TYR A 113 -4.31 7.39 10.23
C TYR A 113 -2.99 6.82 9.71
N TYR A 114 -2.26 6.07 10.54
CA TYR A 114 -1.00 5.41 10.18
C TYR A 114 -1.18 3.94 9.78
N ARG A 115 -2.41 3.43 9.76
CA ARG A 115 -2.68 2.05 9.36
C ARG A 115 -2.60 1.93 7.83
N PRO A 116 -1.83 0.97 7.31
CA PRO A 116 -1.82 0.68 5.89
C PRO A 116 -3.24 0.34 5.40
N LYS A 117 -3.67 0.99 4.33
CA LYS A 117 -4.97 0.70 3.71
C LYS A 117 -4.91 -0.53 2.82
N HIS A 118 -3.73 -0.81 2.28
CA HIS A 118 -3.45 -1.99 1.47
C HIS A 118 -2.21 -2.71 2.00
N ILE A 119 -2.28 -4.02 2.06
CA ILE A 119 -1.15 -4.91 2.32
C ILE A 119 -1.04 -5.84 1.13
N PHE A 120 0.07 -5.75 0.40
CA PHE A 120 0.33 -6.59 -0.77
C PHE A 120 1.48 -7.54 -0.48
N ILE A 121 1.30 -8.79 -0.88
CA ILE A 121 2.33 -9.83 -0.78
C ILE A 121 3.06 -9.91 -2.11
N THR A 122 4.38 -9.91 -2.05
CA THR A 122 5.26 -10.06 -3.21
C THR A 122 6.30 -11.15 -2.94
N GLU A 123 6.94 -11.63 -3.98
CA GLU A 123 8.07 -12.57 -3.82
C GLU A 123 9.31 -11.87 -3.25
N LEU A 124 9.59 -10.67 -3.75
CA LEU A 124 10.76 -9.87 -3.36
C LEU A 124 10.38 -8.39 -3.26
N ILE A 125 11.04 -7.67 -2.37
CA ILE A 125 10.99 -6.21 -2.34
C ILE A 125 11.97 -5.66 -3.37
N PRO A 126 11.55 -4.77 -4.29
CA PRO A 126 12.44 -4.12 -5.24
C PRO A 126 13.61 -3.43 -4.54
N GLN A 127 14.83 -3.68 -5.03
CA GLN A 127 16.05 -3.12 -4.50
C GLN A 127 16.89 -2.50 -5.61
N THR A 128 17.66 -1.48 -5.25
CA THR A 128 18.70 -0.91 -6.11
C THR A 128 19.91 -1.83 -6.20
N GLU A 129 20.82 -1.57 -7.13
CA GLU A 129 22.08 -2.33 -7.25
C GLU A 129 22.90 -2.38 -5.95
N ASN A 130 22.76 -1.36 -5.10
CA ASN A 130 23.44 -1.26 -3.81
C ASN A 130 22.68 -1.93 -2.65
N GLY A 131 21.62 -2.72 -2.94
CA GLY A 131 20.83 -3.44 -1.93
C GLY A 131 19.89 -2.57 -1.10
N LYS A 132 19.69 -1.29 -1.44
CA LYS A 132 18.71 -0.41 -0.80
C LYS A 132 17.34 -0.58 -1.43
N ILE A 133 16.27 -0.31 -0.67
CA ILE A 133 14.89 -0.34 -1.18
C ILE A 133 14.78 0.63 -2.37
N ASP A 134 14.38 0.11 -3.52
CA ASP A 134 14.01 0.93 -4.69
C ASP A 134 12.58 1.47 -4.50
N ARG A 135 12.48 2.71 -4.04
CA ARG A 135 11.21 3.39 -3.78
C ARG A 135 10.32 3.50 -5.01
N THR A 136 10.94 3.74 -6.16
CA THR A 136 10.23 3.85 -7.45
C THR A 136 9.69 2.50 -7.88
N GLY A 137 10.51 1.46 -7.82
CA GLY A 137 10.10 0.09 -8.11
C GLY A 137 9.00 -0.39 -7.17
N CYS A 138 9.09 -0.12 -5.87
CA CYS A 138 8.05 -0.44 -4.90
C CYS A 138 6.72 0.25 -5.22
N ARG A 139 6.75 1.53 -5.60
CA ARG A 139 5.54 2.27 -5.97
C ARG A 139 4.90 1.73 -7.24
N ILE A 140 5.69 1.44 -8.27
CA ILE A 140 5.20 0.83 -9.52
C ILE A 140 4.56 -0.52 -9.24
N LEU A 141 5.24 -1.39 -8.49
CA LEU A 141 4.73 -2.71 -8.11
C LEU A 141 3.41 -2.60 -7.33
N ALA A 142 3.35 -1.75 -6.32
CA ALA A 142 2.13 -1.53 -5.54
C ALA A 142 0.96 -1.01 -6.41
N GLN A 143 1.23 -0.09 -7.35
CA GLN A 143 0.23 0.39 -8.28
C GLN A 143 -0.27 -0.70 -9.23
N GLN A 144 0.61 -1.59 -9.70
CA GLN A 144 0.22 -2.74 -10.52
C GLN A 144 -0.67 -3.70 -9.73
N MET A 145 -0.32 -3.99 -8.47
CA MET A 145 -1.11 -4.85 -7.58
C MET A 145 -2.45 -4.21 -7.17
N ASN A 146 -2.53 -2.89 -7.12
CA ASN A 146 -3.76 -2.15 -6.81
C ASN A 146 -4.72 -2.00 -7.99
N ARG A 147 -4.32 -2.41 -9.19
CA ARG A 147 -5.22 -2.37 -10.35
C ARG A 147 -6.34 -3.38 -10.19
N LEU A 148 -7.57 -2.93 -10.51
CA LEU A 148 -8.69 -3.86 -10.66
C LEU A 148 -8.43 -4.73 -11.91
N HIS A 149 -8.50 -6.04 -11.76
CA HIS A 149 -8.42 -7.00 -12.86
C HIS A 149 -9.81 -7.60 -13.10
N PRO A 150 -10.71 -6.94 -13.85
CA PRO A 150 -12.03 -7.48 -14.12
C PRO A 150 -11.92 -8.73 -14.99
N LEU A 151 -12.59 -9.79 -14.59
CA LEU A 151 -12.73 -11.02 -15.36
C LEU A 151 -14.16 -11.09 -15.89
N MET A 152 -14.33 -11.21 -17.19
CA MET A 152 -15.64 -11.32 -17.82
C MET A 152 -15.88 -12.75 -18.36
N PHE A 153 -16.99 -13.36 -17.94
CA PHE A 153 -17.45 -14.64 -18.49
C PHE A 153 -18.50 -14.38 -19.56
N ALA A 154 -18.13 -14.59 -20.82
CA ALA A 154 -19.04 -14.50 -21.96
C ALA A 154 -19.52 -15.89 -22.37
N GLY A 155 -20.70 -15.97 -22.94
CA GLY A 155 -21.25 -17.24 -23.48
C GLY A 155 -22.19 -16.97 -24.66
N THR A 156 -22.28 -17.93 -25.54
CA THR A 156 -23.01 -17.86 -26.81
C THR A 156 -24.53 -17.98 -26.66
N GLY A 157 -25.05 -18.27 -25.47
CA GLY A 157 -26.48 -18.43 -25.24
C GLY A 157 -26.88 -18.27 -23.77
N SER A 158 -28.19 -18.43 -23.51
CA SER A 158 -28.75 -18.54 -22.16
C SER A 158 -28.45 -19.93 -21.60
N ASP A 159 -28.39 -20.05 -20.27
CA ASP A 159 -28.21 -21.32 -19.51
C ASP A 159 -26.96 -22.15 -19.84
N VAL A 160 -25.95 -21.55 -20.46
CA VAL A 160 -24.64 -22.17 -20.76
C VAL A 160 -23.69 -22.19 -19.54
N GLY A 161 -24.17 -21.95 -18.33
CA GLY A 161 -23.39 -22.09 -17.11
C GLY A 161 -22.57 -20.87 -16.69
N LYS A 162 -22.71 -19.71 -17.33
CA LYS A 162 -21.95 -18.49 -16.98
C LYS A 162 -21.99 -18.14 -15.48
N SER A 163 -23.17 -18.20 -14.87
CA SER A 163 -23.35 -17.87 -13.44
C SER A 163 -22.65 -18.84 -12.51
N ILE A 164 -22.69 -20.15 -12.84
CA ILE A 164 -22.00 -21.19 -12.06
C ILE A 164 -20.48 -21.02 -12.13
N ILE A 165 -19.96 -20.78 -13.34
CA ILE A 165 -18.52 -20.53 -13.54
C ILE A 165 -18.09 -19.28 -12.79
N SER A 166 -18.86 -18.20 -12.86
CA SER A 166 -18.57 -16.96 -12.14
C SER A 166 -18.53 -17.19 -10.63
N ALA A 167 -19.48 -17.95 -10.07
CA ALA A 167 -19.51 -18.29 -8.64
C ALA A 167 -18.30 -19.17 -8.26
N ALA A 168 -17.93 -20.16 -9.08
CA ALA A 168 -16.76 -20.98 -8.85
C ALA A 168 -15.47 -20.17 -8.81
N PHE A 169 -15.26 -19.23 -9.74
CA PHE A 169 -14.10 -18.34 -9.73
C PHE A 169 -14.11 -17.39 -8.53
N CYS A 170 -15.26 -16.87 -8.11
CA CYS A 170 -15.35 -16.09 -6.88
C CYS A 170 -14.89 -16.91 -5.66
N ARG A 171 -15.25 -18.19 -5.56
CA ARG A 171 -14.79 -19.07 -4.48
C ARG A 171 -13.27 -19.31 -4.55
N ILE A 172 -12.72 -19.60 -5.72
CA ILE A 172 -11.29 -19.81 -5.93
C ILE A 172 -10.53 -18.55 -5.49
N PHE A 173 -10.88 -17.38 -6.02
CA PHE A 173 -10.22 -16.11 -5.65
C PHE A 173 -10.34 -15.80 -4.17
N LYS A 174 -11.47 -16.10 -3.53
CA LYS A 174 -11.63 -15.94 -2.08
C LYS A 174 -10.70 -16.87 -1.29
N GLN A 175 -10.52 -18.11 -1.74
CA GLN A 175 -9.58 -19.06 -1.14
C GLN A 175 -8.13 -18.61 -1.31
N ASP A 176 -7.81 -17.97 -2.44
CA ASP A 176 -6.50 -17.39 -2.73
C ASP A 176 -6.25 -16.04 -2.00
N GLY A 177 -7.21 -15.59 -1.16
CA GLY A 177 -7.07 -14.38 -0.35
C GLY A 177 -7.54 -13.09 -1.02
N TYR A 178 -8.08 -13.15 -2.24
CA TYR A 178 -8.68 -11.99 -2.89
C TYR A 178 -10.07 -11.67 -2.31
N ARG A 179 -10.55 -10.46 -2.59
CA ARG A 179 -11.91 -10.01 -2.27
C ARG A 179 -12.72 -9.88 -3.56
N PRO A 180 -13.21 -10.98 -4.14
CA PRO A 180 -13.97 -10.95 -5.38
C PRO A 180 -15.31 -10.24 -5.18
N ALA A 181 -15.73 -9.47 -6.20
CA ALA A 181 -17.04 -8.84 -6.25
C ALA A 181 -17.75 -9.29 -7.53
N PRO A 182 -18.70 -10.23 -7.47
CA PRO A 182 -19.47 -10.63 -8.64
C PRO A 182 -20.36 -9.48 -9.10
N PHE A 183 -20.43 -9.27 -10.41
CA PHE A 183 -21.26 -8.25 -11.03
C PHE A 183 -22.04 -8.83 -12.20
N LYS A 184 -23.34 -8.54 -12.25
CA LYS A 184 -24.22 -8.86 -13.37
C LYS A 184 -25.13 -7.66 -13.64
N ALA A 185 -24.94 -7.00 -14.78
CA ALA A 185 -25.64 -5.77 -15.11
C ALA A 185 -27.18 -5.95 -15.21
N GLN A 186 -27.62 -7.10 -15.71
CA GLN A 186 -29.04 -7.43 -15.85
C GLN A 186 -29.26 -8.92 -15.63
N ASN A 187 -30.21 -9.29 -14.78
CA ASN A 187 -30.67 -10.65 -14.62
C ASN A 187 -31.96 -10.83 -15.42
N MET A 188 -31.88 -11.69 -16.44
CA MET A 188 -33.05 -11.99 -17.31
C MET A 188 -33.75 -13.31 -16.90
N ALA A 189 -33.35 -13.92 -15.75
CA ALA A 189 -33.98 -15.12 -15.25
C ALA A 189 -35.33 -14.79 -14.61
N LEU A 190 -36.34 -15.61 -14.93
CA LEU A 190 -37.67 -15.57 -14.31
C LEU A 190 -37.68 -16.16 -12.89
N ASN A 191 -36.59 -16.79 -12.46
CA ASN A 191 -36.48 -17.49 -11.18
C ASN A 191 -35.94 -16.53 -10.10
N SER A 192 -36.71 -16.33 -9.04
CA SER A 192 -36.33 -15.58 -7.87
C SER A 192 -35.90 -16.49 -6.72
N TYR A 193 -35.25 -15.88 -5.72
CA TYR A 193 -34.89 -16.48 -4.47
C TYR A 193 -35.27 -15.51 -3.32
N ALA A 194 -35.97 -16.00 -2.31
CA ALA A 194 -36.33 -15.20 -1.15
C ALA A 194 -35.13 -15.08 -0.21
N THR A 195 -34.78 -13.87 0.21
CA THR A 195 -33.76 -13.66 1.24
C THR A 195 -34.33 -13.90 2.63
N PRO A 196 -33.47 -14.12 3.67
CA PRO A 196 -33.93 -14.26 5.05
C PRO A 196 -34.75 -13.06 5.55
N GLU A 197 -34.52 -11.87 4.98
CA GLU A 197 -35.24 -10.63 5.32
C GLU A 197 -36.58 -10.49 4.58
N GLY A 198 -36.97 -11.49 3.79
CA GLY A 198 -38.22 -11.48 3.04
C GLY A 198 -38.19 -10.66 1.75
N LEU A 199 -37.00 -10.29 1.27
CA LEU A 199 -36.81 -9.65 -0.01
C LEU A 199 -36.59 -10.69 -1.13
N GLU A 200 -36.72 -10.26 -2.38
CA GLU A 200 -36.59 -11.12 -3.55
C GLU A 200 -35.35 -10.73 -4.35
N ILE A 201 -34.50 -11.72 -4.67
CA ILE A 201 -33.32 -11.55 -5.52
C ILE A 201 -33.31 -12.60 -6.64
N GLY A 202 -32.56 -12.36 -7.70
CA GLY A 202 -32.40 -13.38 -8.73
C GLY A 202 -31.64 -14.60 -8.20
N ARG A 203 -32.10 -15.81 -8.51
CA ARG A 203 -31.48 -17.06 -8.01
C ARG A 203 -29.99 -17.17 -8.33
N ALA A 204 -29.55 -16.68 -9.50
CA ALA A 204 -28.14 -16.65 -9.83
C ALA A 204 -27.30 -15.74 -8.90
N GLN A 205 -27.90 -14.68 -8.37
CA GLN A 205 -27.25 -13.77 -7.41
C GLN A 205 -27.17 -14.41 -6.03
N ALA A 206 -28.20 -15.18 -5.62
CA ALA A 206 -28.17 -15.94 -4.37
C ALA A 206 -27.02 -16.95 -4.39
N VAL A 207 -26.89 -17.75 -5.45
CA VAL A 207 -25.80 -18.74 -5.62
C VAL A 207 -24.40 -18.09 -5.62
N GLN A 208 -24.27 -16.84 -6.08
CA GLN A 208 -23.00 -16.12 -6.06
C GLN A 208 -22.66 -15.54 -4.68
N ALA A 209 -23.66 -15.35 -3.83
CA ALA A 209 -23.50 -14.81 -2.48
C ALA A 209 -23.17 -15.88 -1.42
N GLU A 210 -23.53 -17.13 -1.66
CA GLU A 210 -23.18 -18.31 -0.85
C GLU A 210 -21.70 -18.72 -1.03
#